data_477fcab72465f386a236169aa63a8397
#
_entry.id   477fcab72465f386a236169aa63a8397
#
_cell.length_a   1.000
_cell.length_b   1.000
_cell.length_c   1.000
_cell.angle_alpha   90.00
_cell.angle_beta   90.00
_cell.angle_gamma   90.00
#
_symmetry.space_group_name_H-M   'P 1'
#
loop_
_entity.id
_entity.type
_entity.pdbx_description
1 polymer ?
#
loop_
_entity_poly.entity_id
_entity_poly.type
_entity_poly.pdbx_seq_one_letter_code
_entity_poly.pdbx_strand_id
1 'polypeptide(L)'
;MSDDLLPTRGEQVQAFLGRTPFAQEIGMRCEVMGDEMTAIMPFQQKLIGNFTIQALHGGAIAAFLELTAMAQVYLVTEHLERPPRPINITIDYL
;
A
#
# COMPACT_ATOMS: atom_id res chain seq x y z
N MET A 1 -12.81 5.12 -27.04
CA MET A 1 -12.11 5.98 -26.07
C MET A 1 -10.60 5.86 -26.28
N SER A 2 -9.90 6.96 -26.30
CA SER A 2 -8.45 6.96 -26.45
C SER A 2 -7.77 6.44 -25.19
N ASP A 3 -6.66 5.72 -25.35
CA ASP A 3 -5.85 5.24 -24.21
C ASP A 3 -5.33 6.41 -23.36
N ASP A 4 -5.19 7.61 -23.95
CA ASP A 4 -4.75 8.81 -23.24
C ASP A 4 -5.73 9.25 -22.14
N LEU A 5 -6.98 8.77 -22.20
CA LEU A 5 -8.00 9.10 -21.21
C LEU A 5 -8.04 8.10 -20.06
N LEU A 6 -7.25 7.03 -20.14
CA LEU A 6 -7.21 6.00 -19.12
C LEU A 6 -5.99 6.19 -18.22
N PRO A 7 -6.10 5.91 -16.92
CA PRO A 7 -4.97 6.05 -16.02
C PRO A 7 -3.86 5.04 -16.34
N THR A 8 -2.62 5.45 -16.15
CA THR A 8 -1.50 4.53 -16.19
C THR A 8 -1.55 3.62 -14.97
N ARG A 9 -0.76 2.55 -14.99
CA ARG A 9 -0.68 1.64 -13.84
C ARG A 9 -0.17 2.37 -12.60
N GLY A 10 0.84 3.24 -12.77
CA GLY A 10 1.34 4.05 -11.65
C GLY A 10 0.28 4.99 -11.11
N GLU A 11 -0.52 5.60 -11.99
CA GLU A 11 -1.62 6.46 -11.56
C GLU A 11 -2.69 5.67 -10.81
N GLN A 12 -2.96 4.42 -11.20
CA GLN A 12 -3.87 3.55 -10.46
C GLN A 12 -3.38 3.30 -9.04
N VAL A 13 -2.06 3.07 -8.87
CA VAL A 13 -1.46 2.88 -7.54
C VAL A 13 -1.67 4.12 -6.69
N GLN A 14 -1.34 5.30 -7.22
CA GLN A 14 -1.47 6.55 -6.47
C GLN A 14 -2.94 6.86 -6.14
N ALA A 15 -3.85 6.59 -7.06
CA ALA A 15 -5.28 6.79 -6.81
C ALA A 15 -5.79 5.84 -5.72
N PHE A 16 -5.33 4.59 -5.71
CA PHE A 16 -5.67 3.64 -4.66
C PHE A 16 -5.23 4.15 -3.29
N LEU A 17 -3.98 4.62 -3.16
CA LEU A 17 -3.49 5.17 -1.90
C LEU A 17 -4.30 6.38 -1.48
N GLY A 18 -4.63 7.27 -2.43
CA GLY A 18 -5.35 8.49 -2.13
C GLY A 18 -6.77 8.27 -1.62
N ARG A 19 -7.43 7.18 -2.04
CA ARG A 19 -8.79 6.88 -1.61
C ARG A 19 -8.87 5.84 -0.50
N THR A 20 -7.74 5.43 0.06
CA THR A 20 -7.69 4.45 1.13
C THR A 20 -7.30 5.16 2.43
N PRO A 21 -8.28 5.44 3.32
CA PRO A 21 -8.02 6.23 4.53
C PRO A 21 -6.90 5.65 5.41
N PHE A 22 -6.82 4.33 5.53
CA PHE A 22 -5.81 3.73 6.37
C PHE A 22 -4.39 3.89 5.78
N ALA A 23 -4.24 3.90 4.45
CA ALA A 23 -2.97 4.19 3.83
C ALA A 23 -2.51 5.61 4.18
N GLN A 24 -3.44 6.57 4.18
CA GLN A 24 -3.16 7.94 4.59
C GLN A 24 -2.76 8.00 6.07
N GLU A 25 -3.47 7.24 6.90
CA GLU A 25 -3.21 7.23 8.34
C GLU A 25 -1.81 6.75 8.69
N ILE A 26 -1.32 5.70 8.01
CA ILE A 26 0.03 5.20 8.25
C ILE A 26 1.09 5.95 7.43
N GLY A 27 0.69 6.94 6.64
CA GLY A 27 1.60 7.72 5.82
C GLY A 27 2.25 6.93 4.69
N MET A 28 1.57 5.91 4.19
CA MET A 28 2.12 5.05 3.16
C MET A 28 2.34 5.77 1.85
N ARG A 29 3.50 5.54 1.23
CA ARG A 29 3.82 6.04 -0.09
C ARG A 29 4.28 4.88 -0.97
N CYS A 30 4.07 5.02 -2.28
CA CYS A 30 4.61 4.08 -3.26
C CYS A 30 5.38 4.86 -4.32
N GLU A 31 6.60 4.43 -4.57
CA GLU A 31 7.40 4.95 -5.66
C GLU A 31 7.40 3.92 -6.78
N VAL A 32 6.90 4.32 -7.94
CA VAL A 32 6.73 3.42 -9.08
C VAL A 32 7.73 3.76 -10.17
N MET A 33 8.46 2.76 -10.64
CA MET A 33 9.38 2.87 -11.78
C MET A 33 9.12 1.71 -12.72
N GLY A 34 8.41 1.97 -13.82
CA GLY A 34 8.02 0.91 -14.74
C GLY A 34 7.13 -0.13 -14.07
N ASP A 35 7.58 -1.37 -14.03
CA ASP A 35 6.85 -2.47 -13.42
C ASP A 35 7.26 -2.71 -11.97
N GLU A 36 8.18 -1.90 -11.45
CA GLU A 36 8.68 -2.04 -10.09
C GLU A 36 8.10 -0.97 -9.17
N MET A 37 7.92 -1.35 -7.92
CA MET A 37 7.34 -0.46 -6.92
C MET A 37 8.05 -0.65 -5.60
N THR A 38 8.33 0.47 -4.92
CA THR A 38 8.82 0.46 -3.55
C THR A 38 7.74 1.09 -2.67
N ALA A 39 7.25 0.33 -1.71
CA ALA A 39 6.29 0.84 -0.73
C ALA A 39 7.04 1.30 0.51
N ILE A 40 6.65 2.45 1.03
CA ILE A 40 7.35 3.10 2.14
C ILE A 40 6.33 3.49 3.21
N MET A 41 6.60 3.08 4.46
CA MET A 41 5.84 3.53 5.61
C MET A 41 6.80 4.31 6.51
N PRO A 42 6.78 5.66 6.46
CA PRO A 42 7.72 6.46 7.25
C PRO A 42 7.47 6.28 8.75
N PHE A 43 8.51 6.46 9.53
CA PHE A 43 8.38 6.41 10.98
C PHE A 43 7.42 7.51 11.46
N GLN A 44 6.51 7.11 12.36
CA GLN A 44 5.64 8.04 13.07
C GLN A 44 5.50 7.54 14.50
N GLN A 45 5.51 8.45 15.46
CA GLN A 45 5.41 8.09 16.87
C GLN A 45 4.14 7.26 17.16
N LYS A 46 3.03 7.60 16.50
CA LYS A 46 1.75 6.92 16.73
C LYS A 46 1.74 5.46 16.26
N LEU A 47 2.72 5.03 15.45
CA LEU A 47 2.81 3.65 14.97
C LEU A 47 3.60 2.75 15.91
N ILE A 48 4.13 3.27 17.00
CA ILE A 48 4.89 2.48 17.98
C ILE A 48 3.93 1.75 18.90
N GLY A 49 3.98 0.41 18.86
CA GLY A 49 3.14 -0.42 19.73
C GLY A 49 3.73 -0.69 21.09
N ASN A 50 5.05 -0.53 21.24
CA ASN A 50 5.74 -0.72 22.50
C ASN A 50 6.76 0.40 22.69
N PHE A 51 6.43 1.35 23.53
CA PHE A 51 7.27 2.53 23.74
C PHE A 51 8.61 2.20 24.42
N THR A 52 8.69 1.11 25.16
CA THR A 52 9.91 0.72 25.83
C THR A 52 11.02 0.33 24.85
N ILE A 53 10.67 -0.45 23.83
CA ILE A 53 11.64 -0.93 22.83
C ILE A 53 11.50 -0.23 21.49
N GLN A 54 10.61 0.75 21.39
CA GLN A 54 10.37 1.50 20.15
C GLN A 54 10.02 0.59 18.96
N ALA A 55 9.26 -0.47 19.23
CA ALA A 55 8.84 -1.42 18.19
C ALA A 55 7.56 -0.93 17.50
N LEU A 56 7.49 -1.10 16.19
CA LEU A 56 6.30 -0.75 15.43
C LEU A 56 5.11 -1.62 15.87
N HIS A 57 3.93 -1.04 15.84
CA HIS A 57 2.71 -1.77 16.14
C HIS A 57 2.51 -2.87 15.10
N GLY A 58 2.26 -4.12 15.58
CA GLY A 58 2.06 -5.26 14.69
C GLY A 58 0.93 -5.06 13.69
N GLY A 59 -0.17 -4.41 14.12
CA GLY A 59 -1.28 -4.10 13.24
C GLY A 59 -0.91 -3.14 12.11
N ALA A 60 -0.03 -2.16 12.40
CA ALA A 60 0.44 -1.23 11.37
C ALA A 60 1.30 -1.97 10.33
N ILE A 61 2.15 -2.87 10.76
CA ILE A 61 2.98 -3.68 9.87
C ILE A 61 2.10 -4.56 8.99
N ALA A 62 1.12 -5.24 9.58
CA ALA A 62 0.21 -6.12 8.86
C ALA A 62 -0.58 -5.35 7.80
N ALA A 63 -1.12 -4.20 8.17
CA ALA A 63 -1.88 -3.36 7.25
C ALA A 63 -0.99 -2.83 6.12
N PHE A 64 0.24 -2.43 6.42
CA PHE A 64 1.17 -1.96 5.41
C PHE A 64 1.46 -3.06 4.39
N LEU A 65 1.71 -4.28 4.85
CA LEU A 65 1.98 -5.41 3.96
C LEU A 65 0.77 -5.75 3.09
N GLU A 66 -0.43 -5.74 3.68
CA GLU A 66 -1.66 -5.98 2.93
C GLU A 66 -1.89 -4.92 1.86
N LEU A 67 -1.75 -3.65 2.22
CA LEU A 67 -1.93 -2.55 1.28
C LEU A 67 -0.87 -2.56 0.19
N THR A 68 0.36 -2.96 0.51
CA THR A 68 1.42 -3.10 -0.47
C THR A 68 1.07 -4.16 -1.51
N ALA A 69 0.55 -5.31 -1.06
CA ALA A 69 0.12 -6.36 -1.97
C ALA A 69 -1.02 -5.88 -2.88
N MET A 70 -1.99 -5.16 -2.33
CA MET A 70 -3.10 -4.60 -3.11
C MET A 70 -2.60 -3.57 -4.13
N ALA A 71 -1.67 -2.70 -3.72
CA ALA A 71 -1.07 -1.72 -4.63
C ALA A 71 -0.33 -2.40 -5.78
N GLN A 72 0.35 -3.51 -5.50
CA GLN A 72 1.08 -4.26 -6.51
C GLN A 72 0.11 -4.84 -7.56
N VAL A 73 -1.09 -5.26 -7.15
CA VAL A 73 -2.10 -5.74 -8.11
C VAL A 73 -2.50 -4.61 -9.06
N TYR A 74 -2.67 -3.39 -8.54
CA TYR A 74 -2.95 -2.23 -9.39
C TYR A 74 -1.81 -1.94 -10.36
N LEU A 75 -0.57 -2.19 -9.94
CA LEU A 75 0.58 -1.92 -10.79
C LEU A 75 0.67 -2.90 -11.97
N VAL A 76 0.30 -4.16 -11.76
CA VAL A 76 0.44 -5.20 -12.77
C VAL A 76 -0.83 -5.47 -13.57
N THR A 77 -1.94 -4.81 -13.22
CA THR A 77 -3.24 -5.01 -13.87
C THR A 77 -3.71 -3.73 -14.51
N GLU A 78 -4.01 -3.76 -15.80
CA GLU A 78 -4.53 -2.58 -16.50
C GLU A 78 -6.02 -2.42 -16.21
N HIS A 79 -6.41 -1.17 -15.90
CA HIS A 79 -7.82 -0.77 -15.78
C HIS A 79 -8.64 -1.64 -14.82
N LEU A 80 -8.07 -1.84 -13.62
CA LEU A 80 -8.73 -2.62 -12.58
C LEU A 80 -10.01 -1.90 -12.11
N GLU A 81 -11.17 -2.52 -12.33
CA GLU A 81 -12.47 -1.92 -12.01
C GLU A 81 -12.80 -2.02 -10.52
N ARG A 82 -12.40 -3.08 -9.86
CA ARG A 82 -12.69 -3.34 -8.46
C ARG A 82 -11.39 -3.43 -7.67
N PRO A 83 -11.37 -2.88 -6.44
CA PRO A 83 -10.17 -3.04 -5.62
C PRO A 83 -9.93 -4.52 -5.31
N PRO A 84 -8.67 -4.95 -5.34
CA PRO A 84 -8.33 -6.30 -4.93
C PRO A 84 -8.55 -6.45 -3.42
N ARG A 85 -8.83 -7.66 -2.98
CA ARG A 85 -8.97 -7.97 -1.56
C ARG A 85 -8.17 -9.22 -1.23
N PRO A 86 -7.46 -9.22 -0.12
CA PRO A 86 -6.74 -10.43 0.27
C PRO A 86 -7.72 -11.49 0.71
N ILE A 87 -7.44 -12.73 0.32
CA ILE A 87 -8.20 -13.89 0.80
C ILE A 87 -7.61 -14.35 2.12
N ASN A 88 -6.29 -14.30 2.22
CA ASN A 88 -5.57 -14.72 3.40
C ASN A 88 -4.23 -13.99 3.47
N ILE A 89 -3.79 -13.69 4.68
CA ILE A 89 -2.46 -13.12 4.91
C ILE A 89 -1.88 -13.75 6.16
N THR A 90 -0.61 -14.17 6.08
CA THR A 90 0.10 -14.74 7.22
C THR A 90 1.37 -13.94 7.43
N ILE A 91 1.61 -13.51 8.66
CA ILE A 91 2.77 -12.69 9.00
C ILE A 91 3.49 -13.33 10.18
N ASP A 92 4.78 -13.61 9.98
CA ASP A 92 5.62 -14.13 11.03
C ASP A 92 6.45 -12.99 11.61
N TYR A 93 6.25 -12.69 12.89
CA TYR A 93 7.00 -11.66 13.60
C TYR A 93 8.17 -12.34 14.31
N LEU A 94 9.35 -12.17 13.76
CA LEU A 94 10.56 -12.81 14.27
C LEU A 94 11.35 -11.92 15.22
#